data_07db1f3b53c25d2d15ee2ce4800d0f3b
#
_entry.id   07db1f3b53c25d2d15ee2ce4800d0f3b
#
_cell.length_a   1.000
_cell.length_b   1.000
_cell.length_c   1.000
_cell.angle_alpha   90.00
_cell.angle_beta   90.00
_cell.angle_gamma   90.00
#
_symmetry.space_group_name_H-M   'P 1'
#
loop_
_entity.id
_entity.type
_entity.pdbx_description
1 polymer ?
#
loop_
_entity_poly.entity_id
_entity_poly.type
_entity_poly.pdbx_seq_one_letter_code
_entity_poly.pdbx_strand_id
1 'polypeptide(L)'
;MAKLSIHTDEKKSKISRNIYGNFSEHLGRCIYNGIYVGENSDIPNVNGMRTDIVEALKAIKLPVLRWPGGCFADEYHWKDGIGPKETRKKMVNTHWGGVVEDNTFGTHEFLEFCRQVGCEPYINGNVGSGTVQEMSEWMEYMTFDGISPMADLRAKNGHAEPWKVKYFGVGNENWGCGGNMRPSYYADLYRRFQTYVRDYGDNHVFRIACGPNSDDYNWTEEVMRIAGNYMNGLSLHYYTVPGTFENKTAATGFDTNTYYETIRKALYMDELITRHTEIMSRYDPEHKVGLVVDEWGTWYDVEPGTNPGFLYQQNTMRDAIVAAVTLNIFNAHSDRVVMANIAQLVNVLQSVILTEGEKMVLTPTYHVFDLYKHHHDATLLNSHLETEGVYTGVPNLTVSASEDENGVVHITLANISADTAYPIDCALTGKKYNTASARILTNSIGAYNDFDHPEDVKITDFDALTLENNNLHFNIPACAVMEITVS
;
A
#
# COMPACT_ATOMS: atom_id res chain seq x y z
N MET A 1 -10.94 -29.04 13.80
CA MET A 1 -11.94 -27.96 13.74
C MET A 1 -11.31 -26.76 14.41
N ALA A 2 -11.07 -25.71 13.66
CA ALA A 2 -10.50 -24.50 14.25
C ALA A 2 -11.60 -23.69 14.92
N LYS A 3 -11.33 -23.19 16.11
CA LYS A 3 -12.26 -22.37 16.87
C LYS A 3 -11.87 -20.89 16.69
N LEU A 4 -12.85 -20.11 16.31
CA LEU A 4 -12.76 -18.65 16.21
C LEU A 4 -13.82 -18.03 17.12
N SER A 5 -13.46 -17.01 17.87
CA SER A 5 -14.44 -16.18 18.58
C SER A 5 -14.22 -14.70 18.22
N ILE A 6 -15.32 -14.03 17.90
CA ILE A 6 -15.36 -12.58 17.65
C ILE A 6 -16.17 -11.93 18.75
N HIS A 7 -15.52 -11.05 19.52
CA HIS A 7 -16.13 -10.34 20.64
C HIS A 7 -16.64 -8.98 20.16
N THR A 8 -17.89 -8.91 19.69
CA THR A 8 -18.45 -7.71 19.06
C THR A 8 -18.76 -6.58 20.05
N ASP A 9 -18.74 -6.86 21.32
CA ASP A 9 -18.81 -5.91 22.44
C ASP A 9 -17.42 -5.38 22.89
N GLU A 10 -16.33 -6.00 22.43
CA GLU A 10 -14.96 -5.60 22.75
C GLU A 10 -14.34 -4.85 21.56
N LYS A 11 -14.63 -3.55 21.48
CA LYS A 11 -14.12 -2.65 20.45
C LYS A 11 -12.70 -2.18 20.79
N LYS A 12 -11.81 -2.20 19.77
CA LYS A 12 -10.43 -1.73 19.85
C LYS A 12 -10.26 -0.41 19.09
N SER A 13 -9.18 -0.27 18.35
CA SER A 13 -8.83 0.90 17.55
C SER A 13 -9.69 1.02 16.28
N LYS A 14 -9.69 2.21 15.69
CA LYS A 14 -10.25 2.46 14.37
C LYS A 14 -9.24 2.04 13.31
N ILE A 15 -9.65 1.21 12.37
CA ILE A 15 -8.83 0.84 11.22
C ILE A 15 -8.85 2.01 10.23
N SER A 16 -7.72 2.68 10.04
CA SER A 16 -7.62 3.74 9.05
C SER A 16 -7.78 3.18 7.64
N ARG A 17 -8.65 3.77 6.81
CA ARG A 17 -8.76 3.40 5.40
C ARG A 17 -7.42 3.44 4.67
N ASN A 18 -6.52 4.32 5.06
CA ASN A 18 -5.22 4.50 4.41
C ASN A 18 -4.25 3.31 4.58
N ILE A 19 -4.56 2.35 5.45
CA ILE A 19 -3.87 1.05 5.52
C ILE A 19 -3.96 0.30 4.17
N TYR A 20 -4.99 0.59 3.38
CA TYR A 20 -5.25 -0.04 2.07
C TYR A 20 -4.76 0.81 0.90
N GLY A 21 -3.79 1.70 1.14
CA GLY A 21 -3.17 2.54 0.14
C GLY A 21 -2.26 1.78 -0.83
N ASN A 22 -1.90 2.46 -1.89
CA ASN A 22 -0.99 1.95 -2.91
C ASN A 22 0.13 2.95 -3.20
N PHE A 23 1.17 2.46 -3.86
CA PHE A 23 2.34 3.20 -4.25
C PHE A 23 2.51 3.18 -5.78
N SER A 24 2.82 4.33 -6.36
CA SER A 24 3.18 4.48 -7.76
C SER A 24 4.47 5.26 -7.91
N GLU A 25 5.33 4.82 -8.81
CA GLU A 25 6.65 5.40 -9.02
C GLU A 25 6.96 5.53 -10.51
N HIS A 26 7.76 6.50 -10.88
CA HIS A 26 8.41 6.53 -12.20
C HIS A 26 9.43 5.38 -12.29
N LEU A 27 8.90 4.16 -12.37
CA LEU A 27 9.62 2.91 -12.43
C LEU A 27 8.95 1.99 -13.46
N GLY A 28 9.74 1.48 -14.39
CA GLY A 28 9.26 0.55 -15.40
C GLY A 28 8.02 1.05 -16.13
N ARG A 29 6.94 0.28 -16.08
CA ARG A 29 5.66 0.62 -16.69
C ARG A 29 4.56 0.90 -15.66
N CYS A 30 4.92 1.42 -14.48
CA CYS A 30 3.91 1.82 -13.50
C CYS A 30 3.15 3.06 -13.96
N ILE A 31 3.88 4.11 -14.37
CA ILE A 31 3.30 5.36 -14.85
C ILE A 31 3.05 5.28 -16.36
N TYR A 32 4.11 5.34 -17.18
CA TYR A 32 4.01 5.30 -18.64
C TYR A 32 3.70 3.90 -19.14
N ASN A 33 2.68 3.77 -20.01
CA ASN A 33 2.11 2.48 -20.44
C ASN A 33 1.51 1.63 -19.31
N GLY A 34 1.37 2.22 -18.12
CA GLY A 34 0.60 1.73 -17.00
C GLY A 34 -0.62 2.61 -16.81
N ILE A 35 -0.61 3.47 -15.76
CA ILE A 35 -1.74 4.36 -15.47
C ILE A 35 -1.93 5.46 -16.53
N TYR A 36 -0.86 5.87 -17.21
CA TYR A 36 -0.83 6.97 -18.19
C TYR A 36 -0.40 6.48 -19.56
N VAL A 37 -1.24 6.75 -20.55
CA VAL A 37 -1.02 6.39 -21.96
C VAL A 37 -0.96 7.60 -22.89
N GLY A 38 -1.18 8.80 -22.34
CA GLY A 38 -1.27 10.04 -23.12
C GLY A 38 -2.66 10.26 -23.72
N GLU A 39 -3.00 11.54 -23.92
CA GLU A 39 -4.35 11.96 -24.34
C GLU A 39 -4.71 11.50 -25.76
N ASN A 40 -3.69 11.30 -26.61
CA ASN A 40 -3.85 10.91 -28.01
C ASN A 40 -3.77 9.39 -28.24
N SER A 41 -3.75 8.59 -27.17
CA SER A 41 -3.71 7.13 -27.24
C SER A 41 -5.04 6.57 -27.76
N ASP A 42 -4.98 5.50 -28.55
CA ASP A 42 -6.16 4.72 -28.94
C ASP A 42 -6.73 3.91 -27.77
N ILE A 43 -5.95 3.70 -26.69
CA ILE A 43 -6.41 3.07 -25.45
C ILE A 43 -7.40 4.02 -24.76
N PRO A 44 -8.60 3.56 -24.35
CA PRO A 44 -9.59 4.40 -23.69
C PRO A 44 -9.00 5.14 -22.49
N ASN A 45 -9.06 6.47 -22.52
CA ASN A 45 -8.48 7.32 -21.50
C ASN A 45 -9.27 8.61 -21.29
N VAL A 46 -9.09 9.22 -20.13
CA VAL A 46 -9.53 10.59 -19.82
C VAL A 46 -8.30 11.38 -19.39
N ASN A 47 -7.96 12.43 -20.13
CA ASN A 47 -6.75 13.23 -19.91
C ASN A 47 -5.46 12.37 -19.86
N GLY A 48 -5.40 11.32 -20.67
CA GLY A 48 -4.27 10.38 -20.73
C GLY A 48 -4.28 9.25 -19.69
N MET A 49 -5.20 9.27 -18.72
CA MET A 49 -5.33 8.23 -17.69
C MET A 49 -6.22 7.10 -18.20
N ARG A 50 -5.78 5.85 -18.11
CA ARG A 50 -6.56 4.68 -18.53
C ARG A 50 -7.85 4.56 -17.74
N THR A 51 -8.99 4.50 -18.44
CA THR A 51 -10.31 4.43 -17.80
C THR A 51 -10.56 3.12 -17.10
N ASP A 52 -10.06 2.01 -17.63
CA ASP A 52 -10.17 0.68 -17.02
C ASP A 52 -9.47 0.61 -15.65
N ILE A 53 -8.26 1.17 -15.56
CA ILE A 53 -7.51 1.26 -14.29
C ILE A 53 -8.26 2.16 -13.29
N VAL A 54 -8.72 3.33 -13.73
CA VAL A 54 -9.49 4.24 -12.86
C VAL A 54 -10.72 3.54 -12.28
N GLU A 55 -11.49 2.83 -13.10
CA GLU A 55 -12.69 2.13 -12.63
C GLU A 55 -12.34 0.95 -11.69
N ALA A 56 -11.28 0.20 -11.99
CA ALA A 56 -10.81 -0.87 -11.11
C ALA A 56 -10.42 -0.33 -9.72
N LEU A 57 -9.72 0.81 -9.66
CA LEU A 57 -9.30 1.41 -8.39
C LEU A 57 -10.47 2.02 -7.60
N LYS A 58 -11.48 2.58 -8.28
CA LYS A 58 -12.73 2.99 -7.64
C LYS A 58 -13.46 1.81 -7.01
N ALA A 59 -13.50 0.67 -7.68
CA ALA A 59 -14.20 -0.53 -7.21
C ALA A 59 -13.64 -1.05 -5.87
N ILE A 60 -12.33 -0.98 -5.68
CA ILE A 60 -11.67 -1.33 -4.40
C ILE A 60 -11.64 -0.16 -3.41
N LYS A 61 -12.20 1.00 -3.76
CA LYS A 61 -12.22 2.22 -2.93
C LYS A 61 -10.80 2.64 -2.51
N LEU A 62 -9.84 2.68 -3.48
CA LEU A 62 -8.46 3.10 -3.19
C LEU A 62 -8.45 4.40 -2.37
N PRO A 63 -7.91 4.42 -1.14
CA PRO A 63 -8.04 5.59 -0.28
C PRO A 63 -6.93 6.62 -0.46
N VAL A 64 -5.71 6.17 -0.75
CA VAL A 64 -4.52 7.03 -0.86
C VAL A 64 -3.53 6.44 -1.86
N LEU A 65 -2.89 7.28 -2.63
CA LEU A 65 -1.86 6.91 -3.60
C LEU A 65 -0.60 7.73 -3.39
N ARG A 66 0.54 7.06 -3.20
CA ARG A 66 1.87 7.66 -3.05
C ARG A 66 2.56 7.83 -4.40
N TRP A 67 3.19 9.01 -4.63
CA TRP A 67 3.92 9.42 -5.83
C TRP A 67 4.91 10.55 -5.49
N PRO A 68 6.00 10.86 -6.23
CA PRO A 68 6.40 10.35 -7.56
C PRO A 68 7.23 9.09 -7.48
N GLY A 69 7.55 8.60 -6.29
CA GLY A 69 8.33 7.39 -6.16
C GLY A 69 8.85 7.15 -4.75
N GLY A 70 9.64 6.10 -4.70
CA GLY A 70 10.62 5.76 -3.70
C GLY A 70 11.95 6.43 -4.05
N CYS A 71 12.94 5.66 -4.55
CA CYS A 71 14.24 6.19 -4.94
C CYS A 71 14.16 7.30 -5.99
N PHE A 72 13.21 7.24 -6.92
CA PHE A 72 13.01 8.29 -7.91
C PHE A 72 12.65 9.65 -7.27
N ALA A 73 11.94 9.67 -6.14
CA ALA A 73 11.53 10.92 -5.49
C ALA A 73 12.71 11.79 -5.08
N ASP A 74 13.83 11.19 -4.67
CA ASP A 74 15.02 11.92 -4.21
C ASP A 74 15.95 12.37 -5.37
N GLU A 75 15.57 12.10 -6.63
CA GLU A 75 16.15 12.69 -7.85
C GLU A 75 15.15 13.57 -8.61
N TYR A 76 13.87 13.57 -8.24
CA TYR A 76 12.82 14.27 -8.96
C TYR A 76 12.74 15.75 -8.62
N HIS A 77 12.88 16.60 -9.64
CA HIS A 77 12.70 18.03 -9.56
C HIS A 77 11.31 18.41 -10.12
N TRP A 78 10.34 18.65 -9.27
CA TRP A 78 8.92 18.80 -9.61
C TRP A 78 8.64 19.86 -10.70
N LYS A 79 9.48 20.92 -10.80
CA LYS A 79 9.35 21.94 -11.82
C LYS A 79 9.61 21.41 -13.23
N ASP A 80 10.36 20.32 -13.37
CA ASP A 80 10.59 19.65 -14.64
C ASP A 80 9.32 18.95 -15.16
N GLY A 81 8.36 18.64 -14.28
CA GLY A 81 7.10 17.96 -14.58
C GLY A 81 5.86 18.88 -14.65
N ILE A 82 6.03 20.18 -14.82
CA ILE A 82 4.91 21.14 -14.96
C ILE A 82 5.03 21.98 -16.25
N GLY A 83 3.96 22.69 -16.61
CA GLY A 83 3.89 23.48 -17.83
C GLY A 83 3.61 22.63 -19.08
N PRO A 84 3.78 23.22 -20.29
CA PRO A 84 3.52 22.50 -21.55
C PRO A 84 4.40 21.26 -21.69
N LYS A 85 3.79 20.10 -21.99
CA LYS A 85 4.46 18.80 -21.98
C LYS A 85 5.65 18.71 -22.93
N GLU A 86 5.55 19.35 -24.08
CA GLU A 86 6.59 19.38 -25.11
C GLU A 86 7.86 20.16 -24.70
N THR A 87 7.76 20.99 -23.66
CA THR A 87 8.88 21.79 -23.15
C THR A 87 9.44 21.30 -21.83
N ARG A 88 8.85 20.25 -21.27
CA ARG A 88 9.32 19.67 -20.01
C ARG A 88 10.71 19.08 -20.14
N LYS A 89 11.52 19.28 -19.12
CA LYS A 89 12.90 18.79 -19.10
C LYS A 89 12.91 17.27 -18.94
N LYS A 90 13.64 16.60 -19.81
CA LYS A 90 13.88 15.16 -19.70
C LYS A 90 15.00 14.87 -18.72
N MET A 91 14.94 13.71 -18.08
CA MET A 91 15.96 13.24 -17.16
C MET A 91 16.25 11.74 -17.37
N VAL A 92 17.45 11.31 -17.02
CA VAL A 92 17.77 9.88 -16.95
C VAL A 92 17.27 9.33 -15.62
N ASN A 93 16.45 8.29 -15.66
CA ASN A 93 16.07 7.54 -14.47
C ASN A 93 17.23 6.61 -14.08
N THR A 94 18.09 7.07 -13.17
CA THR A 94 19.33 6.38 -12.84
C THR A 94 19.11 5.17 -11.94
N HIS A 95 18.02 5.15 -11.16
CA HIS A 95 17.68 4.02 -10.29
C HIS A 95 16.98 2.90 -11.07
N TRP A 96 16.10 3.26 -12.03
CA TRP A 96 15.20 2.29 -12.63
C TRP A 96 15.37 2.18 -14.14
N GLY A 97 16.15 1.17 -14.55
CA GLY A 97 16.29 0.77 -15.95
C GLY A 97 17.14 1.67 -16.85
N GLY A 98 17.66 2.80 -16.35
CA GLY A 98 18.47 3.74 -17.12
C GLY A 98 17.73 4.42 -18.29
N VAL A 99 16.42 4.50 -18.24
CA VAL A 99 15.57 5.08 -19.28
C VAL A 99 15.51 6.61 -19.17
N VAL A 100 15.13 7.26 -20.25
CA VAL A 100 14.90 8.72 -20.25
C VAL A 100 13.44 8.99 -19.92
N GLU A 101 13.18 9.61 -18.76
CA GLU A 101 11.87 10.12 -18.38
C GLU A 101 11.61 11.44 -19.12
N ASP A 102 10.45 11.57 -19.76
CA ASP A 102 10.09 12.78 -20.51
C ASP A 102 9.28 13.78 -19.70
N ASN A 103 8.89 13.41 -18.46
CA ASN A 103 8.10 14.20 -17.53
C ASN A 103 6.72 14.64 -18.06
N THR A 104 6.16 13.93 -19.04
CA THR A 104 4.80 14.19 -19.53
C THR A 104 3.72 13.85 -18.49
N PHE A 105 4.09 13.07 -17.48
CA PHE A 105 3.31 12.85 -16.26
C PHE A 105 4.02 13.53 -15.09
N GLY A 106 3.38 14.53 -14.50
CA GLY A 106 3.91 15.30 -13.38
C GLY A 106 2.82 15.65 -12.37
N THR A 107 2.99 16.77 -11.66
CA THR A 107 2.07 17.19 -10.57
C THR A 107 0.61 17.27 -11.02
N HIS A 108 0.34 17.91 -12.14
CA HIS A 108 -1.04 18.08 -12.64
C HIS A 108 -1.67 16.74 -13.01
N GLU A 109 -0.94 15.90 -13.72
CA GLU A 109 -1.40 14.60 -14.17
C GLU A 109 -1.64 13.67 -12.98
N PHE A 110 -0.76 13.67 -11.98
CA PHE A 110 -0.94 12.86 -10.77
C PHE A 110 -2.17 13.29 -9.95
N LEU A 111 -2.33 14.59 -9.72
CA LEU A 111 -3.47 15.11 -8.96
C LEU A 111 -4.80 14.91 -9.72
N GLU A 112 -4.77 14.99 -11.06
CA GLU A 112 -5.92 14.64 -11.90
C GLU A 112 -6.25 13.13 -11.82
N PHE A 113 -5.24 12.26 -11.81
CA PHE A 113 -5.46 10.83 -11.60
C PHE A 113 -6.12 10.54 -10.24
N CYS A 114 -5.59 11.14 -9.16
CA CYS A 114 -6.20 11.02 -7.84
C CYS A 114 -7.66 11.51 -7.81
N ARG A 115 -7.95 12.63 -8.50
CA ARG A 115 -9.31 13.15 -8.64
C ARG A 115 -10.24 12.17 -9.37
N GLN A 116 -9.77 11.58 -10.47
CA GLN A 116 -10.55 10.58 -11.22
C GLN A 116 -10.84 9.33 -10.40
N VAL A 117 -9.87 8.82 -9.68
CA VAL A 117 -10.01 7.65 -8.80
C VAL A 117 -10.84 7.97 -7.55
N GLY A 118 -10.75 9.20 -7.04
CA GLY A 118 -11.37 9.61 -5.78
C GLY A 118 -10.52 9.26 -4.55
N CYS A 119 -9.19 9.23 -4.69
CA CYS A 119 -8.25 8.94 -3.62
C CYS A 119 -7.47 10.19 -3.17
N GLU A 120 -6.94 10.16 -1.93
CA GLU A 120 -6.06 11.20 -1.42
C GLU A 120 -4.65 11.09 -2.05
N PRO A 121 -4.05 12.20 -2.49
CA PRO A 121 -2.66 12.21 -2.90
C PRO A 121 -1.72 12.14 -1.70
N TYR A 122 -0.69 11.30 -1.79
CA TYR A 122 0.48 11.30 -0.92
C TYR A 122 1.70 11.67 -1.77
N ILE A 123 2.16 12.90 -1.63
CA ILE A 123 3.33 13.42 -2.36
C ILE A 123 4.60 13.14 -1.56
N ASN A 124 5.62 12.59 -2.23
CA ASN A 124 6.92 12.35 -1.63
C ASN A 124 7.94 13.37 -2.11
N GLY A 125 8.50 14.18 -1.19
CA GLY A 125 9.40 15.28 -1.48
C GLY A 125 10.87 14.86 -1.52
N ASN A 126 11.67 15.57 -2.32
CA ASN A 126 13.08 15.31 -2.57
C ASN A 126 13.97 15.93 -1.49
N VAL A 127 14.54 15.10 -0.62
CA VAL A 127 15.56 15.49 0.37
C VAL A 127 16.98 15.12 -0.11
N GLY A 128 17.11 14.21 -1.05
CA GLY A 128 18.37 13.73 -1.59
C GLY A 128 19.11 14.78 -2.41
N SER A 129 18.58 15.14 -3.59
CA SER A 129 19.17 16.13 -4.49
C SER A 129 18.45 17.49 -4.48
N GLY A 130 17.26 17.57 -3.87
CA GLY A 130 16.42 18.77 -3.83
C GLY A 130 16.87 19.79 -2.77
N THR A 131 16.22 20.94 -2.79
CA THR A 131 16.44 22.03 -1.84
C THR A 131 15.21 22.31 -1.01
N VAL A 132 15.40 22.90 0.16
CA VAL A 132 14.30 23.38 1.04
C VAL A 132 13.39 24.36 0.29
N GLN A 133 13.96 25.24 -0.51
CA GLN A 133 13.20 26.20 -1.30
C GLN A 133 12.30 25.49 -2.32
N GLU A 134 12.86 24.53 -3.05
CA GLU A 134 12.12 23.75 -4.04
C GLU A 134 10.92 23.01 -3.43
N MET A 135 11.12 22.36 -2.28
CA MET A 135 10.04 21.69 -1.56
C MET A 135 8.97 22.67 -1.04
N SER A 136 9.38 23.81 -0.49
CA SER A 136 8.48 24.87 -0.05
C SER A 136 7.65 25.44 -1.19
N GLU A 137 8.28 25.71 -2.33
CA GLU A 137 7.60 26.22 -3.54
C GLU A 137 6.63 25.19 -4.13
N TRP A 138 6.93 23.89 -4.01
CA TRP A 138 6.00 22.85 -4.45
C TRP A 138 4.71 22.83 -3.62
N MET A 139 4.83 22.94 -2.29
CA MET A 139 3.66 23.06 -1.42
C MET A 139 2.84 24.33 -1.71
N GLU A 140 3.51 25.45 -1.90
CA GLU A 140 2.86 26.72 -2.29
C GLU A 140 2.16 26.58 -3.65
N TYR A 141 2.84 26.01 -4.64
CA TYR A 141 2.29 25.74 -5.96
C TYR A 141 1.00 24.91 -5.92
N MET A 142 1.00 23.85 -5.12
CA MET A 142 -0.14 22.94 -5.04
C MET A 142 -1.30 23.51 -4.20
N THR A 143 -1.02 24.16 -3.07
CA THR A 143 -2.04 24.32 -2.02
C THR A 143 -2.32 25.76 -1.61
N PHE A 144 -1.53 26.75 -2.04
CA PHE A 144 -1.76 28.14 -1.66
C PHE A 144 -2.97 28.72 -2.41
N ASP A 145 -3.93 29.23 -1.63
CA ASP A 145 -5.13 29.94 -2.10
C ASP A 145 -4.95 31.45 -1.94
N GLY A 146 -4.27 32.08 -2.89
CA GLY A 146 -4.01 33.50 -2.84
C GLY A 146 -3.16 33.97 -4.02
N ILE A 147 -2.66 35.19 -3.96
CA ILE A 147 -1.81 35.78 -5.01
C ILE A 147 -0.34 35.56 -4.63
N SER A 148 0.35 34.78 -5.40
CA SER A 148 1.79 34.55 -5.23
C SER A 148 2.42 34.07 -6.53
N PRO A 149 3.76 34.15 -6.68
CA PRO A 149 4.42 33.66 -7.89
C PRO A 149 4.12 32.18 -8.22
N MET A 150 3.97 31.33 -7.20
CA MET A 150 3.67 29.91 -7.41
C MET A 150 2.19 29.66 -7.72
N ALA A 151 1.27 30.38 -7.08
CA ALA A 151 -0.15 30.35 -7.43
C ALA A 151 -0.41 30.88 -8.85
N ASP A 152 0.27 31.99 -9.24
CA ASP A 152 0.20 32.51 -10.60
C ASP A 152 0.76 31.53 -11.63
N LEU A 153 1.87 30.85 -11.30
CA LEU A 153 2.44 29.80 -12.13
C LEU A 153 1.51 28.61 -12.29
N ARG A 154 0.84 28.16 -11.21
CA ARG A 154 -0.20 27.12 -11.26
C ARG A 154 -1.33 27.51 -12.20
N ALA A 155 -1.86 28.71 -12.05
CA ALA A 155 -2.92 29.24 -12.91
C ALA A 155 -2.49 29.33 -14.38
N LYS A 156 -1.27 29.83 -14.64
CA LYS A 156 -0.68 29.87 -15.99
C LYS A 156 -0.55 28.45 -16.60
N ASN A 157 -0.29 27.46 -15.79
CA ASN A 157 -0.20 26.06 -16.22
C ASN A 157 -1.58 25.37 -16.32
N GLY A 158 -2.68 26.13 -16.22
CA GLY A 158 -4.02 25.64 -16.51
C GLY A 158 -4.85 25.23 -15.30
N HIS A 159 -4.38 25.47 -14.06
CA HIS A 159 -5.13 25.14 -12.85
C HIS A 159 -5.14 26.34 -11.88
N ALA A 160 -6.23 27.11 -11.89
CA ALA A 160 -6.32 28.32 -11.07
C ALA A 160 -6.51 28.01 -9.57
N GLU A 161 -7.40 27.06 -9.26
CA GLU A 161 -7.73 26.68 -7.89
C GLU A 161 -6.63 25.84 -7.24
N PRO A 162 -6.40 25.97 -5.93
CA PRO A 162 -5.47 25.08 -5.23
C PRO A 162 -6.03 23.66 -5.11
N TRP A 163 -5.12 22.68 -5.04
CA TRP A 163 -5.48 21.32 -4.64
C TRP A 163 -5.43 21.15 -3.12
N LYS A 164 -6.03 20.08 -2.64
CA LYS A 164 -5.84 19.60 -1.28
C LYS A 164 -4.79 18.48 -1.29
N VAL A 165 -3.69 18.70 -0.58
CA VAL A 165 -2.62 17.72 -0.40
C VAL A 165 -2.42 17.52 1.09
N LYS A 166 -2.99 16.43 1.60
CA LYS A 166 -2.97 16.11 3.02
C LYS A 166 -1.69 15.40 3.45
N TYR A 167 -1.19 14.49 2.64
CA TYR A 167 -0.05 13.64 3.01
C TYR A 167 1.19 14.06 2.24
N PHE A 168 2.29 14.31 2.99
CA PHE A 168 3.55 14.74 2.40
C PHE A 168 4.72 14.03 3.08
N GLY A 169 5.47 13.22 2.31
CA GLY A 169 6.71 12.59 2.72
C GLY A 169 7.89 13.53 2.56
N VAL A 170 8.74 13.60 3.56
CA VAL A 170 9.95 14.42 3.56
C VAL A 170 11.16 13.49 3.43
N GLY A 171 11.47 13.13 2.19
CA GLY A 171 12.50 12.17 1.84
C GLY A 171 11.98 10.73 1.67
N ASN A 172 12.82 9.88 1.10
CA ASN A 172 12.62 8.45 0.89
C ASN A 172 13.94 7.72 1.05
N GLU A 173 13.96 6.63 1.83
CA GLU A 173 15.11 5.73 1.97
C GLU A 173 16.45 6.49 2.08
N ASN A 174 16.47 7.54 2.88
CA ASN A 174 17.65 8.42 2.97
C ASN A 174 18.87 7.71 3.58
N TRP A 175 18.67 6.53 4.18
CA TRP A 175 19.74 5.60 4.56
C TRP A 175 20.40 4.89 3.37
N GLY A 176 19.74 4.87 2.21
CA GLY A 176 20.15 4.22 0.97
C GLY A 176 20.10 5.16 -0.22
N CYS A 177 19.25 4.85 -1.21
CA CYS A 177 19.16 5.59 -2.47
C CYS A 177 18.84 7.08 -2.31
N GLY A 178 18.21 7.49 -1.23
CA GLY A 178 17.91 8.88 -0.92
C GLY A 178 19.09 9.67 -0.31
N GLY A 179 20.33 9.16 -0.36
CA GLY A 179 21.51 9.95 0.01
C GLY A 179 22.53 9.27 0.93
N ASN A 180 22.38 7.99 1.27
CA ASN A 180 23.29 7.22 2.14
C ASN A 180 23.58 7.93 3.47
N MET A 181 22.56 8.47 4.11
CA MET A 181 22.65 9.30 5.30
C MET A 181 22.70 8.46 6.57
N ARG A 182 23.35 9.01 7.61
CA ARG A 182 23.19 8.51 8.97
C ARG A 182 21.87 9.00 9.56
N PRO A 183 21.21 8.26 10.46
CA PRO A 183 19.89 8.64 11.00
C PRO A 183 19.88 10.02 11.66
N SER A 184 20.93 10.38 12.41
CA SER A 184 21.03 11.70 13.05
C SER A 184 21.14 12.85 12.04
N TYR A 185 21.87 12.64 10.94
CA TYR A 185 21.99 13.65 9.88
C TYR A 185 20.66 13.84 9.14
N TYR A 186 19.98 12.73 8.79
CA TYR A 186 18.65 12.81 8.19
C TYR A 186 17.67 13.49 9.14
N ALA A 187 17.67 13.16 10.42
CA ALA A 187 16.76 13.77 11.40
C ALA A 187 16.92 15.29 11.48
N ASP A 188 18.15 15.82 11.43
CA ASP A 188 18.40 17.26 11.37
C ASP A 188 17.96 17.88 10.03
N LEU A 189 18.18 17.21 8.90
CA LEU A 189 17.65 17.62 7.60
C LEU A 189 16.13 17.63 7.61
N TYR A 190 15.49 16.57 8.11
CA TYR A 190 14.04 16.48 8.22
C TYR A 190 13.47 17.69 8.99
N ARG A 191 14.02 18.02 10.17
CA ARG A 191 13.61 19.18 10.96
C ARG A 191 13.67 20.47 10.16
N ARG A 192 14.73 20.62 9.35
CA ARG A 192 14.89 21.79 8.49
C ARG A 192 13.89 21.82 7.35
N PHE A 193 13.73 20.73 6.60
CA PHE A 193 12.83 20.66 5.44
C PHE A 193 11.37 20.77 5.87
N GLN A 194 10.92 20.02 6.88
CA GLN A 194 9.53 20.02 7.32
C GLN A 194 9.07 21.41 7.82
N THR A 195 9.98 22.25 8.32
CA THR A 195 9.66 23.62 8.75
C THR A 195 9.07 24.47 7.61
N TYR A 196 9.42 24.16 6.38
CA TYR A 196 9.00 24.88 5.17
C TYR A 196 7.93 24.13 4.36
N VAL A 197 7.55 22.94 4.77
CA VAL A 197 6.34 22.24 4.30
C VAL A 197 5.17 22.80 5.11
N ARG A 198 4.59 23.90 4.64
CA ARG A 198 3.64 24.70 5.40
C ARG A 198 2.20 24.33 5.10
N ASP A 199 1.35 24.52 6.08
CA ASP A 199 -0.09 24.55 5.90
C ASP A 199 -0.48 25.86 5.25
N TYR A 200 -1.36 25.81 4.24
CA TYR A 200 -1.93 26.98 3.60
C TYR A 200 -3.46 26.93 3.68
N GLY A 201 -4.06 27.99 4.24
CA GLY A 201 -5.52 28.06 4.42
C GLY A 201 -6.03 26.91 5.31
N ASP A 202 -6.96 26.16 4.79
CA ASP A 202 -7.54 24.97 5.43
C ASP A 202 -6.84 23.64 5.01
N ASN A 203 -5.73 23.72 4.24
CA ASN A 203 -4.95 22.54 3.89
C ASN A 203 -3.94 22.22 5.02
N HIS A 204 -4.29 21.27 5.88
CA HIS A 204 -3.42 20.80 6.95
C HIS A 204 -2.61 19.58 6.50
N VAL A 205 -1.29 19.70 6.54
CA VAL A 205 -0.37 18.69 6.02
C VAL A 205 0.03 17.69 7.11
N PHE A 206 -0.19 16.42 6.85
CA PHE A 206 0.35 15.31 7.63
C PHE A 206 1.75 14.99 7.10
N ARG A 207 2.78 15.40 7.86
CA ARG A 207 4.20 15.28 7.49
C ARG A 207 4.75 13.95 7.92
N ILE A 208 5.31 13.21 6.96
CA ILE A 208 5.84 11.85 7.16
C ILE A 208 7.36 11.91 7.02
N ALA A 209 8.07 11.46 8.05
CA ALA A 209 9.52 11.33 8.01
C ALA A 209 9.93 9.98 7.41
N CYS A 210 11.05 9.96 6.67
CA CYS A 210 11.68 8.72 6.24
C CYS A 210 12.09 7.89 7.46
N GLY A 211 11.51 6.73 7.58
CA GLY A 211 11.78 5.77 8.63
C GLY A 211 12.77 4.67 8.21
N PRO A 212 12.87 3.59 8.99
CA PRO A 212 13.86 2.54 8.82
C PRO A 212 13.59 1.61 7.64
N ASN A 213 14.62 0.90 7.22
CA ASN A 213 14.53 -0.33 6.45
C ASN A 213 14.45 -1.52 7.40
N SER A 214 13.38 -2.32 7.31
CA SER A 214 13.25 -3.56 8.09
C SER A 214 13.55 -3.33 9.57
N ASP A 215 14.51 -4.04 10.15
CA ASP A 215 14.89 -4.05 11.56
C ASP A 215 16.00 -3.04 11.94
N ASP A 216 16.18 -1.97 11.15
CA ASP A 216 17.08 -0.88 11.59
C ASP A 216 16.41 -0.07 12.73
N TYR A 217 16.35 -0.67 13.90
CA TYR A 217 15.81 -0.06 15.11
C TYR A 217 16.60 1.19 15.55
N ASN A 218 17.89 1.27 15.21
CA ASN A 218 18.70 2.46 15.48
C ASN A 218 18.22 3.67 14.67
N TRP A 219 17.78 3.46 13.43
CA TRP A 219 17.17 4.54 12.64
C TRP A 219 15.93 5.10 13.32
N THR A 220 15.03 4.26 13.75
CA THR A 220 13.82 4.67 14.49
C THR A 220 14.15 5.41 15.78
N GLU A 221 15.07 4.87 16.59
CA GLU A 221 15.51 5.47 17.85
C GLU A 221 16.03 6.90 17.64
N GLU A 222 16.99 7.08 16.72
CA GLU A 222 17.64 8.36 16.48
C GLU A 222 16.68 9.39 15.85
N VAL A 223 15.88 8.98 14.86
CA VAL A 223 14.94 9.88 14.19
C VAL A 223 13.84 10.34 15.16
N MET A 224 13.27 9.43 15.95
CA MET A 224 12.28 9.78 16.98
C MET A 224 12.86 10.68 18.07
N ARG A 225 14.05 10.39 18.56
CA ARG A 225 14.74 11.18 19.59
C ARG A 225 14.98 12.62 19.14
N ILE A 226 15.42 12.82 17.87
CA ILE A 226 15.83 14.15 17.37
C ILE A 226 14.65 14.91 16.77
N ALA A 227 13.76 14.24 16.07
CA ALA A 227 12.75 14.87 15.23
C ALA A 227 11.29 14.46 15.54
N GLY A 228 11.03 13.56 16.48
CA GLY A 228 9.70 13.03 16.75
C GLY A 228 8.62 14.09 16.99
N ASN A 229 8.94 15.19 17.65
CA ASN A 229 8.02 16.30 17.91
C ASN A 229 7.68 17.16 16.66
N TYR A 230 8.30 16.89 15.52
CA TYR A 230 8.14 17.67 14.28
C TYR A 230 7.46 16.89 13.17
N MET A 231 7.00 15.65 13.44
CA MET A 231 6.35 14.80 12.46
C MET A 231 4.97 14.32 12.92
N ASN A 232 4.15 13.93 11.95
CA ASN A 232 2.87 13.28 12.19
C ASN A 232 2.95 11.78 11.93
N GLY A 233 3.89 11.35 11.09
CA GLY A 233 4.14 9.94 10.77
C GLY A 233 5.61 9.63 10.59
N LEU A 234 5.99 8.41 10.92
CA LEU A 234 7.29 7.81 10.62
C LEU A 234 7.08 6.65 9.66
N SER A 235 7.80 6.64 8.53
CA SER A 235 7.65 5.53 7.59
C SER A 235 8.36 4.25 8.05
N LEU A 236 8.00 3.12 7.44
CA LEU A 236 8.68 1.83 7.58
C LEU A 236 8.62 1.12 6.23
N HIS A 237 9.76 0.65 5.74
CA HIS A 237 9.85 -0.17 4.54
C HIS A 237 10.22 -1.60 4.89
N TYR A 238 9.48 -2.56 4.33
CA TYR A 238 9.80 -3.96 4.43
C TYR A 238 9.28 -4.74 3.22
N TYR A 239 10.19 -5.35 2.48
CA TYR A 239 9.85 -6.25 1.38
C TYR A 239 9.99 -7.72 1.80
N THR A 240 8.98 -8.51 1.46
CA THR A 240 8.98 -9.96 1.63
C THR A 240 9.77 -10.59 0.48
N VAL A 241 11.01 -10.98 0.75
CA VAL A 241 11.92 -11.58 -0.22
C VAL A 241 12.17 -13.04 0.15
N PRO A 242 11.69 -14.03 -0.61
CA PRO A 242 12.09 -15.42 -0.39
C PRO A 242 13.57 -15.57 -0.77
N GLY A 243 14.38 -16.17 0.12
CA GLY A 243 15.85 -16.13 -0.02
C GLY A 243 16.48 -14.83 0.50
N THR A 244 17.35 -14.21 -0.29
CA THR A 244 17.99 -12.92 -0.01
C THR A 244 17.80 -11.96 -1.18
N PHE A 245 18.16 -10.67 -0.99
CA PHE A 245 18.10 -9.70 -2.10
C PHE A 245 19.02 -10.04 -3.26
N GLU A 246 20.14 -10.72 -2.99
CA GLU A 246 21.11 -11.19 -4.00
C GLU A 246 20.66 -12.50 -4.68
N ASN A 247 19.81 -13.26 -4.02
CA ASN A 247 19.37 -14.59 -4.48
C ASN A 247 17.87 -14.77 -4.19
N LYS A 248 17.05 -14.02 -4.92
CA LYS A 248 15.59 -14.13 -4.91
C LYS A 248 15.15 -15.39 -5.66
N THR A 249 13.89 -15.72 -5.55
CA THR A 249 13.26 -16.80 -6.32
C THR A 249 12.35 -16.25 -7.40
N ALA A 250 12.00 -17.08 -8.38
CA ALA A 250 11.03 -16.71 -9.41
C ALA A 250 9.63 -16.43 -8.84
N ALA A 251 8.89 -15.56 -9.51
CA ALA A 251 7.51 -15.24 -9.17
C ALA A 251 6.57 -16.43 -9.39
N THR A 252 6.86 -17.29 -10.37
CA THR A 252 6.07 -18.48 -10.73
C THR A 252 6.91 -19.75 -10.68
N GLY A 253 6.27 -20.92 -10.71
CA GLY A 253 6.96 -22.21 -10.74
C GLY A 253 7.71 -22.60 -9.46
N PHE A 254 7.43 -21.94 -8.35
CA PHE A 254 8.01 -22.22 -7.04
C PHE A 254 7.39 -23.47 -6.40
N ASP A 255 8.13 -24.09 -5.49
CA ASP A 255 7.65 -25.23 -4.71
C ASP A 255 6.92 -24.81 -3.42
N THR A 256 6.32 -25.80 -2.73
CA THR A 256 5.58 -25.55 -1.48
C THR A 256 6.49 -25.05 -0.36
N ASN A 257 7.77 -25.41 -0.32
CA ASN A 257 8.70 -24.87 0.68
C ASN A 257 8.94 -23.37 0.46
N THR A 258 9.18 -22.96 -0.77
CA THR A 258 9.35 -21.56 -1.15
C THR A 258 8.07 -20.75 -0.86
N TYR A 259 6.88 -21.32 -1.07
CA TYR A 259 5.61 -20.73 -0.67
C TYR A 259 5.58 -20.44 0.83
N TYR A 260 5.81 -21.43 1.69
CA TYR A 260 5.77 -21.24 3.14
C TYR A 260 6.89 -20.32 3.65
N GLU A 261 8.09 -20.37 3.08
CA GLU A 261 9.17 -19.44 3.42
C GLU A 261 8.79 -17.99 3.11
N THR A 262 8.09 -17.76 1.99
CA THR A 262 7.57 -16.42 1.65
C THR A 262 6.58 -15.95 2.72
N ILE A 263 5.62 -16.79 3.12
CA ILE A 263 4.64 -16.44 4.14
C ILE A 263 5.30 -16.22 5.51
N ARG A 264 6.28 -17.07 5.89
CA ARG A 264 7.02 -16.92 7.14
C ARG A 264 7.71 -15.55 7.23
N LYS A 265 8.27 -15.08 6.10
CA LYS A 265 8.88 -13.76 6.01
C LYS A 265 7.84 -12.64 6.04
N ALA A 266 6.68 -12.83 5.43
CA ALA A 266 5.59 -11.84 5.53
C ALA A 266 5.10 -11.67 6.99
N LEU A 267 5.02 -12.75 7.75
CA LEU A 267 4.66 -12.73 9.18
C LEU A 267 5.65 -11.94 10.05
N TYR A 268 6.90 -11.76 9.61
CA TYR A 268 7.88 -10.93 10.32
C TYR A 268 7.47 -9.47 10.45
N MET A 269 6.55 -9.00 9.63
CA MET A 269 5.97 -7.64 9.73
C MET A 269 5.37 -7.37 11.12
N ASP A 270 4.78 -8.36 11.78
CA ASP A 270 4.21 -8.22 13.13
C ASP A 270 5.28 -7.87 14.17
N GLU A 271 6.43 -8.56 14.14
CA GLU A 271 7.57 -8.25 15.00
C GLU A 271 8.15 -6.87 14.70
N LEU A 272 8.30 -6.52 13.42
CA LEU A 272 8.83 -5.21 13.01
C LEU A 272 7.95 -4.07 13.56
N ILE A 273 6.64 -4.13 13.33
CA ILE A 273 5.71 -3.11 13.84
C ILE A 273 5.79 -3.04 15.37
N THR A 274 5.70 -4.17 16.05
CA THR A 274 5.76 -4.22 17.51
C THR A 274 7.01 -3.52 18.04
N ARG A 275 8.20 -3.89 17.55
CA ARG A 275 9.47 -3.34 18.05
C ARG A 275 9.69 -1.87 17.69
N HIS A 276 9.33 -1.46 16.47
CA HIS A 276 9.41 -0.04 16.09
C HIS A 276 8.45 0.82 16.92
N THR A 277 7.21 0.37 17.13
CA THR A 277 6.23 1.13 17.92
C THR A 277 6.56 1.18 19.41
N GLU A 278 7.21 0.15 19.97
CA GLU A 278 7.81 0.20 21.32
C GLU A 278 8.88 1.29 21.44
N ILE A 279 9.76 1.42 20.45
CA ILE A 279 10.75 2.50 20.41
C ILE A 279 10.07 3.85 20.28
N MET A 280 9.14 4.00 19.34
CA MET A 280 8.38 5.24 19.14
C MET A 280 7.70 5.69 20.43
N SER A 281 7.12 4.77 21.21
CA SER A 281 6.39 5.06 22.44
C SER A 281 7.26 5.62 23.57
N ARG A 282 8.58 5.42 23.52
CA ARG A 282 9.51 6.05 24.46
C ARG A 282 9.62 7.57 24.27
N TYR A 283 9.43 8.05 23.05
CA TYR A 283 9.52 9.46 22.64
C TYR A 283 8.16 10.10 22.40
N ASP A 284 7.13 9.28 22.17
CA ASP A 284 5.76 9.68 21.89
C ASP A 284 4.77 8.77 22.64
N PRO A 285 4.69 8.90 23.97
CA PRO A 285 3.80 8.07 24.81
C PRO A 285 2.31 8.35 24.57
N GLU A 286 1.98 9.48 23.94
CA GLU A 286 0.60 9.84 23.60
C GLU A 286 0.18 9.32 22.22
N HIS A 287 1.04 8.60 21.52
CA HIS A 287 0.79 8.01 20.20
C HIS A 287 0.34 9.04 19.13
N LYS A 288 0.92 10.23 19.13
CA LYS A 288 0.63 11.29 18.14
C LYS A 288 1.27 11.03 16.78
N VAL A 289 2.42 10.33 16.78
CA VAL A 289 3.14 9.97 15.57
C VAL A 289 2.67 8.61 15.09
N GLY A 290 1.98 8.56 13.97
CA GLY A 290 1.54 7.30 13.36
C GLY A 290 2.69 6.54 12.68
N LEU A 291 2.63 5.21 12.64
CA LEU A 291 3.49 4.39 11.79
C LEU A 291 2.86 4.31 10.39
N VAL A 292 3.68 4.57 9.37
CA VAL A 292 3.29 4.57 7.95
C VAL A 292 4.13 3.52 7.23
N VAL A 293 3.54 2.37 6.89
CA VAL A 293 4.24 1.30 6.17
C VAL A 293 4.11 1.57 4.66
N ASP A 294 4.79 2.59 4.16
CA ASP A 294 4.57 3.12 2.81
C ASP A 294 5.34 2.43 1.70
N GLU A 295 6.09 1.37 2.03
CA GLU A 295 6.56 0.36 1.09
C GLU A 295 6.52 -1.03 1.71
N TRP A 296 5.69 -1.92 1.15
CA TRP A 296 5.60 -3.32 1.52
C TRP A 296 5.13 -4.16 0.33
N GLY A 297 5.35 -5.46 0.40
CA GLY A 297 4.95 -6.41 -0.63
C GLY A 297 6.05 -7.43 -0.91
N THR A 298 5.83 -8.27 -1.91
CA THR A 298 6.77 -9.30 -2.35
C THR A 298 7.75 -8.76 -3.39
N TRP A 299 8.98 -9.24 -3.33
CA TRP A 299 10.01 -8.92 -4.31
C TRP A 299 10.71 -10.18 -4.78
N TYR A 300 10.46 -10.57 -6.02
CA TYR A 300 11.02 -11.75 -6.69
C TYR A 300 12.03 -11.37 -7.77
N ASP A 301 12.62 -12.38 -8.42
CA ASP A 301 13.31 -12.16 -9.67
C ASP A 301 12.34 -11.62 -10.73
N VAL A 302 12.82 -10.71 -11.58
CA VAL A 302 12.00 -10.16 -12.66
C VAL A 302 11.65 -11.25 -13.69
N GLU A 303 10.52 -11.05 -14.36
CA GLU A 303 10.12 -11.98 -15.43
C GLU A 303 11.19 -12.02 -16.52
N PRO A 304 11.56 -13.25 -17.00
CA PRO A 304 12.57 -13.43 -18.03
C PRO A 304 12.28 -12.62 -19.29
N GLY A 305 13.32 -11.98 -19.84
CA GLY A 305 13.21 -11.18 -21.06
C GLY A 305 12.75 -9.73 -20.84
N THR A 306 12.44 -9.32 -19.61
CA THR A 306 12.11 -7.95 -19.26
C THR A 306 13.37 -7.18 -18.82
N ASN A 307 13.29 -5.83 -18.83
CA ASN A 307 14.37 -5.00 -18.27
C ASN A 307 14.47 -5.24 -16.76
N PRO A 308 15.62 -5.69 -16.23
CA PRO A 308 15.77 -5.97 -14.80
C PRO A 308 15.47 -4.77 -13.89
N GLY A 309 15.75 -3.56 -14.35
CA GLY A 309 15.46 -2.33 -13.61
C GLY A 309 13.99 -1.92 -13.62
N PHE A 310 13.11 -2.66 -14.30
CA PHE A 310 11.67 -2.39 -14.32
C PHE A 310 10.91 -3.17 -13.25
N LEU A 311 11.56 -4.08 -12.57
CA LEU A 311 11.01 -4.89 -11.47
C LEU A 311 9.64 -5.53 -11.81
N TYR A 312 9.43 -5.89 -13.07
CA TYR A 312 8.22 -6.57 -13.51
C TYR A 312 8.24 -8.03 -13.07
N GLN A 313 7.26 -8.43 -12.30
CA GLN A 313 7.06 -9.80 -11.84
C GLN A 313 5.59 -10.20 -11.92
N GLN A 314 5.31 -11.50 -12.11
CA GLN A 314 3.97 -12.04 -12.01
C GLN A 314 3.51 -12.10 -10.54
N ASN A 315 2.20 -12.07 -10.33
CA ASN A 315 1.56 -12.18 -9.02
C ASN A 315 0.63 -13.40 -8.98
N THR A 316 0.78 -14.23 -7.97
CA THR A 316 0.07 -15.52 -7.82
C THR A 316 -0.83 -15.53 -6.57
N MET A 317 -1.49 -16.65 -6.30
CA MET A 317 -2.21 -16.87 -5.03
C MET A 317 -1.27 -16.78 -3.81
N ARG A 318 0.04 -17.08 -3.95
CA ARG A 318 1.02 -16.80 -2.89
C ARG A 318 1.02 -15.32 -2.48
N ASP A 319 0.97 -14.43 -3.46
CA ASP A 319 0.94 -12.98 -3.22
C ASP A 319 -0.38 -12.54 -2.59
N ALA A 320 -1.51 -13.16 -2.96
CA ALA A 320 -2.78 -12.94 -2.30
C ALA A 320 -2.74 -13.33 -0.81
N ILE A 321 -2.14 -14.49 -0.48
CA ILE A 321 -1.98 -14.90 0.92
C ILE A 321 -1.02 -13.95 1.67
N VAL A 322 0.09 -13.53 1.06
CA VAL A 322 0.98 -12.51 1.66
C VAL A 322 0.22 -11.22 1.94
N ALA A 323 -0.56 -10.73 0.98
CA ALA A 323 -1.37 -9.51 1.18
C ALA A 323 -2.39 -9.68 2.31
N ALA A 324 -3.12 -10.78 2.35
CA ALA A 324 -4.13 -11.05 3.38
C ALA A 324 -3.51 -11.13 4.79
N VAL A 325 -2.39 -11.86 4.93
CA VAL A 325 -1.64 -11.97 6.20
C VAL A 325 -1.15 -10.59 6.65
N THR A 326 -0.54 -9.83 5.76
CA THR A 326 0.03 -8.52 6.08
C THR A 326 -1.06 -7.50 6.43
N LEU A 327 -2.17 -7.48 5.70
CA LEU A 327 -3.31 -6.59 6.01
C LEU A 327 -3.97 -6.95 7.35
N ASN A 328 -4.08 -8.24 7.69
CA ASN A 328 -4.56 -8.65 9.01
C ASN A 328 -3.63 -8.19 10.14
N ILE A 329 -2.31 -8.22 9.91
CA ILE A 329 -1.32 -7.65 10.85
C ILE A 329 -1.50 -6.14 10.99
N PHE A 330 -1.63 -5.40 9.89
CA PHE A 330 -1.85 -3.96 9.96
C PHE A 330 -3.14 -3.59 10.70
N ASN A 331 -4.23 -4.33 10.46
CA ASN A 331 -5.48 -4.14 11.20
C ASN A 331 -5.30 -4.40 12.70
N ALA A 332 -4.55 -5.45 13.08
CA ALA A 332 -4.27 -5.75 14.48
C ALA A 332 -3.49 -4.63 15.19
N HIS A 333 -2.65 -3.90 14.45
CA HIS A 333 -1.85 -2.77 14.92
C HIS A 333 -2.44 -1.39 14.54
N SER A 334 -3.74 -1.30 14.25
CA SER A 334 -4.39 -0.06 13.79
C SER A 334 -4.49 1.04 14.86
N ASP A 335 -4.07 0.76 16.08
CA ASP A 335 -3.82 1.77 17.13
C ASP A 335 -2.58 2.63 16.83
N ARG A 336 -1.63 2.15 16.02
CA ARG A 336 -0.40 2.86 15.69
C ARG A 336 -0.14 2.92 14.18
N VAL A 337 -0.53 1.90 13.40
CA VAL A 337 -0.43 1.89 11.94
C VAL A 337 -1.58 2.71 11.35
N VAL A 338 -1.25 3.86 10.74
CA VAL A 338 -2.25 4.80 10.22
C VAL A 338 -2.34 4.81 8.70
N MET A 339 -1.33 4.25 8.02
CA MET A 339 -1.26 4.15 6.55
C MET A 339 -0.33 3.02 6.15
N ALA A 340 -0.63 2.37 5.03
CA ALA A 340 0.29 1.48 4.34
C ALA A 340 0.10 1.62 2.82
N ASN A 341 1.17 1.42 2.04
CA ASN A 341 1.12 1.54 0.58
C ASN A 341 1.84 0.35 -0.04
N ILE A 342 1.06 -0.56 -0.62
CA ILE A 342 1.65 -1.73 -1.30
C ILE A 342 2.45 -1.31 -2.52
N ALA A 343 3.58 -1.92 -2.73
CA ALA A 343 4.47 -1.68 -3.86
C ALA A 343 4.31 -2.77 -4.93
N GLN A 344 3.77 -2.40 -6.13
CA GLN A 344 3.27 -1.08 -6.50
C GLN A 344 1.90 -1.22 -7.19
N LEU A 345 1.35 -0.09 -7.67
CA LEU A 345 -0.01 -0.06 -8.23
C LEU A 345 -0.15 -0.90 -9.50
N VAL A 346 0.73 -0.68 -10.50
CA VAL A 346 0.66 -1.30 -11.82
C VAL A 346 2.03 -1.81 -12.27
N ASN A 347 2.11 -3.04 -12.77
CA ASN A 347 3.25 -3.63 -13.48
C ASN A 347 4.58 -3.75 -12.71
N VAL A 348 4.64 -3.42 -11.45
CA VAL A 348 5.88 -3.38 -10.68
C VAL A 348 5.71 -4.11 -9.38
N LEU A 349 6.63 -5.02 -9.06
CA LEU A 349 6.65 -5.81 -7.82
C LEU A 349 5.29 -6.50 -7.55
N GLN A 350 4.78 -6.44 -6.32
CA GLN A 350 3.45 -6.98 -5.98
C GLN A 350 2.36 -6.00 -6.42
N SER A 351 2.13 -5.92 -7.73
CA SER A 351 1.15 -5.00 -8.30
C SER A 351 -0.28 -5.52 -8.21
N VAL A 352 -1.22 -4.60 -8.06
CA VAL A 352 -2.65 -4.95 -8.07
C VAL A 352 -3.19 -5.12 -9.49
N ILE A 353 -2.56 -4.49 -10.48
CA ILE A 353 -2.95 -4.51 -11.90
C ILE A 353 -1.74 -4.78 -12.78
N LEU A 354 -1.92 -5.58 -13.82
CA LEU A 354 -0.96 -5.73 -14.92
C LEU A 354 -1.56 -5.18 -16.21
N THR A 355 -0.72 -4.58 -17.08
CA THR A 355 -1.13 -4.06 -18.38
C THR A 355 -0.16 -4.47 -19.49
N GLU A 356 -0.70 -4.74 -20.69
CA GLU A 356 0.07 -4.93 -21.90
C GLU A 356 -0.73 -4.38 -23.10
N GLY A 357 -0.23 -3.30 -23.70
CA GLY A 357 -0.99 -2.58 -24.73
C GLY A 357 -2.38 -2.17 -24.20
N GLU A 358 -3.44 -2.55 -24.91
CA GLU A 358 -4.82 -2.27 -24.48
C GLU A 358 -5.36 -3.21 -23.41
N LYS A 359 -4.70 -4.36 -23.18
CA LYS A 359 -5.14 -5.36 -22.19
C LYS A 359 -4.84 -4.91 -20.77
N MET A 360 -5.72 -5.27 -19.84
CA MET A 360 -5.56 -5.11 -18.39
C MET A 360 -5.96 -6.40 -17.69
N VAL A 361 -5.22 -6.75 -16.63
CA VAL A 361 -5.48 -7.93 -15.79
C VAL A 361 -5.47 -7.53 -14.32
N LEU A 362 -6.48 -7.97 -13.58
CA LEU A 362 -6.53 -7.86 -12.12
C LEU A 362 -5.76 -9.03 -11.50
N THR A 363 -4.79 -8.75 -10.66
CA THR A 363 -3.98 -9.79 -10.00
C THR A 363 -4.73 -10.42 -8.82
N PRO A 364 -4.31 -11.59 -8.32
CA PRO A 364 -4.86 -12.11 -7.07
C PRO A 364 -4.73 -11.14 -5.88
N THR A 365 -3.69 -10.29 -5.86
CA THR A 365 -3.53 -9.22 -4.86
C THR A 365 -4.66 -8.18 -4.94
N TYR A 366 -5.09 -7.76 -6.14
CA TYR A 366 -6.24 -6.86 -6.31
C TYR A 366 -7.50 -7.41 -5.63
N HIS A 367 -7.77 -8.68 -5.83
CA HIS A 367 -8.94 -9.34 -5.24
C HIS A 367 -8.91 -9.36 -3.71
N VAL A 368 -7.72 -9.41 -3.11
CA VAL A 368 -7.60 -9.27 -1.65
C VAL A 368 -8.02 -7.87 -1.20
N PHE A 369 -7.56 -6.82 -1.87
CA PHE A 369 -8.00 -5.45 -1.57
C PHE A 369 -9.52 -5.28 -1.74
N ASP A 370 -10.13 -5.95 -2.71
CA ASP A 370 -11.60 -5.95 -2.89
C ASP A 370 -12.33 -6.65 -1.72
N LEU A 371 -11.82 -7.77 -1.23
CA LEU A 371 -12.38 -8.46 -0.06
C LEU A 371 -12.20 -7.65 1.24
N TYR A 372 -11.12 -6.86 1.35
CA TYR A 372 -10.79 -6.12 2.58
C TYR A 372 -11.38 -4.71 2.65
N LYS A 373 -11.93 -4.16 1.58
CA LYS A 373 -12.42 -2.77 1.51
C LYS A 373 -13.49 -2.40 2.53
N HIS A 374 -14.15 -3.37 3.14
CA HIS A 374 -15.16 -3.15 4.17
C HIS A 374 -14.57 -2.89 5.56
N HIS A 375 -13.27 -3.12 5.76
CA HIS A 375 -12.56 -2.69 6.96
C HIS A 375 -12.21 -1.18 6.97
N HIS A 376 -12.37 -0.48 5.85
CA HIS A 376 -12.06 0.95 5.75
C HIS A 376 -12.86 1.76 6.76
N ASP A 377 -12.17 2.45 7.67
CA ASP A 377 -12.72 3.25 8.76
C ASP A 377 -13.65 2.50 9.73
N ALA A 378 -13.65 1.17 9.70
CA ALA A 378 -14.36 0.34 10.64
C ALA A 378 -13.61 0.25 11.99
N THR A 379 -14.29 -0.18 13.01
CA THR A 379 -13.70 -0.39 14.35
C THR A 379 -13.24 -1.83 14.48
N LEU A 380 -11.97 -2.05 14.75
CA LEU A 380 -11.39 -3.37 15.01
C LEU A 380 -12.08 -4.01 16.23
N LEU A 381 -12.46 -5.27 16.08
CA LEU A 381 -13.04 -6.09 17.13
C LEU A 381 -11.99 -7.04 17.73
N ASN A 382 -12.15 -7.36 19.02
CA ASN A 382 -11.34 -8.41 19.62
C ASN A 382 -11.72 -9.77 19.03
N SER A 383 -10.72 -10.53 18.59
CA SER A 383 -10.89 -11.86 18.02
C SER A 383 -9.87 -12.82 18.59
N HIS A 384 -10.27 -14.06 18.79
CA HIS A 384 -9.38 -15.14 19.21
C HIS A 384 -9.53 -16.32 18.27
N LEU A 385 -8.43 -16.75 17.66
CA LEU A 385 -8.36 -17.86 16.71
C LEU A 385 -7.41 -18.94 17.23
N GLU A 386 -7.92 -20.16 17.43
CA GLU A 386 -7.08 -21.31 17.69
C GLU A 386 -6.43 -21.76 16.39
N THR A 387 -5.10 -21.76 16.32
CA THR A 387 -4.31 -22.12 15.15
C THR A 387 -3.43 -23.33 15.41
N GLU A 388 -3.05 -24.00 14.35
CA GLU A 388 -1.98 -25.01 14.33
C GLU A 388 -0.90 -24.59 13.31
N GLY A 389 0.31 -25.11 13.49
CA GLY A 389 1.39 -24.86 12.53
C GLY A 389 1.24 -25.74 11.29
N VAL A 390 1.36 -25.13 10.10
CA VAL A 390 1.47 -25.86 8.82
C VAL A 390 2.89 -25.92 8.30
N TYR A 391 3.74 -25.05 8.82
CA TYR A 391 5.17 -24.98 8.56
C TYR A 391 5.88 -24.34 9.75
N THR A 392 7.21 -24.44 9.85
CA THR A 392 7.97 -23.83 10.94
C THR A 392 7.72 -22.31 11.02
N GLY A 393 7.05 -21.87 12.10
CA GLY A 393 6.71 -20.45 12.31
C GLY A 393 5.56 -19.93 11.44
N VAL A 394 4.78 -20.80 10.76
CA VAL A 394 3.63 -20.43 9.94
C VAL A 394 2.36 -21.08 10.49
N PRO A 395 1.35 -20.31 10.94
CA PRO A 395 0.06 -20.83 11.33
C PRO A 395 -0.76 -21.25 10.10
N ASN A 396 -1.77 -22.08 10.32
CA ASN A 396 -2.70 -22.48 9.27
C ASN A 396 -3.67 -21.37 8.85
N LEU A 397 -4.04 -20.50 9.78
CA LEU A 397 -5.09 -19.50 9.60
C LEU A 397 -4.66 -18.15 10.18
N THR A 398 -5.19 -17.06 9.63
CA THR A 398 -5.13 -15.71 10.19
C THR A 398 -6.45 -14.98 9.98
N VAL A 399 -6.81 -14.07 10.88
CA VAL A 399 -8.11 -13.39 10.89
C VAL A 399 -7.99 -11.92 11.27
N SER A 400 -8.89 -11.11 10.72
CA SER A 400 -9.22 -9.78 11.22
C SER A 400 -10.76 -9.63 11.25
N ALA A 401 -11.29 -8.91 12.23
CA ALA A 401 -12.71 -8.63 12.33
C ALA A 401 -12.94 -7.16 12.68
N SER A 402 -13.93 -6.53 12.07
CA SER A 402 -14.30 -5.14 12.38
C SER A 402 -15.80 -4.93 12.29
N GLU A 403 -16.27 -3.86 12.92
CA GLU A 403 -17.66 -3.39 12.83
C GLU A 403 -17.67 -2.01 12.14
N ASP A 404 -18.47 -1.89 11.10
CA ASP A 404 -18.66 -0.61 10.41
C ASP A 404 -19.61 0.34 11.16
N GLU A 405 -19.82 1.54 10.62
CA GLU A 405 -20.71 2.57 11.21
C GLU A 405 -22.19 2.16 11.28
N ASN A 406 -22.60 1.17 10.46
CA ASN A 406 -23.95 0.63 10.42
C ASN A 406 -24.15 -0.57 11.37
N GLY A 407 -23.10 -0.98 12.06
CA GLY A 407 -23.09 -2.12 12.96
C GLY A 407 -23.00 -3.48 12.28
N VAL A 408 -22.59 -3.48 11.00
CA VAL A 408 -22.30 -4.70 10.24
C VAL A 408 -20.90 -5.19 10.57
N VAL A 409 -20.77 -6.48 10.86
CA VAL A 409 -19.48 -7.11 11.17
C VAL A 409 -18.89 -7.69 9.89
N HIS A 410 -17.63 -7.33 9.63
CA HIS A 410 -16.83 -7.85 8.52
C HIS A 410 -15.68 -8.68 9.09
N ILE A 411 -15.54 -9.91 8.61
CA ILE A 411 -14.49 -10.84 9.04
C ILE A 411 -13.69 -11.23 7.79
N THR A 412 -12.40 -11.01 7.79
CA THR A 412 -11.49 -11.53 6.78
C THR A 412 -10.65 -12.65 7.36
N LEU A 413 -10.68 -13.81 6.72
CA LEU A 413 -10.00 -15.02 7.14
C LEU A 413 -9.14 -15.54 5.99
N ALA A 414 -7.87 -15.85 6.26
CA ALA A 414 -7.01 -16.52 5.28
C ALA A 414 -6.63 -17.92 5.76
N ASN A 415 -6.83 -18.92 4.89
CA ASN A 415 -6.26 -20.24 5.04
C ASN A 415 -4.93 -20.30 4.31
N ILE A 416 -3.85 -20.39 5.08
CA ILE A 416 -2.47 -20.36 4.60
C ILE A 416 -2.02 -21.74 4.11
N SER A 417 -2.69 -22.82 4.53
CA SER A 417 -2.29 -24.17 4.09
C SER A 417 -2.39 -24.32 2.58
N ALA A 418 -1.34 -24.85 1.97
CA ALA A 418 -1.26 -25.07 0.53
C ALA A 418 -2.26 -26.11 0.01
N ASP A 419 -2.67 -27.07 0.86
CA ASP A 419 -3.38 -28.27 0.46
C ASP A 419 -4.51 -28.74 1.40
N THR A 420 -4.65 -28.11 2.58
CA THR A 420 -5.59 -28.56 3.62
C THR A 420 -6.70 -27.57 3.83
N ALA A 421 -7.95 -28.03 3.72
CA ALA A 421 -9.15 -27.29 4.11
C ALA A 421 -9.42 -27.45 5.62
N TYR A 422 -9.94 -26.38 6.26
CA TYR A 422 -10.23 -26.40 7.70
C TYR A 422 -11.71 -26.14 7.99
N PRO A 423 -12.36 -27.01 8.77
CA PRO A 423 -13.67 -26.71 9.32
C PRO A 423 -13.54 -25.65 10.42
N ILE A 424 -14.31 -24.59 10.30
CA ILE A 424 -14.33 -23.43 11.21
C ILE A 424 -15.64 -23.42 12.01
N ASP A 425 -15.50 -23.24 13.30
CA ASP A 425 -16.57 -22.94 14.24
C ASP A 425 -16.32 -21.55 14.83
N CYS A 426 -17.12 -20.54 14.39
CA CYS A 426 -16.92 -19.14 14.75
C CYS A 426 -18.07 -18.63 15.62
N ALA A 427 -17.79 -18.41 16.91
CA ALA A 427 -18.73 -17.82 17.83
C ALA A 427 -18.73 -16.29 17.76
N LEU A 428 -19.90 -15.68 17.59
CA LEU A 428 -20.12 -14.23 17.64
C LEU A 428 -20.74 -13.87 18.99
N THR A 429 -19.99 -13.19 19.85
CA THR A 429 -20.49 -12.76 21.16
C THR A 429 -20.99 -11.31 21.14
N GLY A 430 -21.78 -10.91 22.11
CA GLY A 430 -22.28 -9.56 22.27
C GLY A 430 -23.65 -9.33 21.66
N LYS A 431 -23.77 -9.11 20.36
CA LYS A 431 -25.05 -8.85 19.67
C LYS A 431 -25.64 -10.14 19.07
N LYS A 432 -26.93 -10.08 18.75
CA LYS A 432 -27.59 -11.12 17.96
C LYS A 432 -27.55 -10.76 16.47
N TYR A 433 -27.18 -11.73 15.64
CA TYR A 433 -27.11 -11.61 14.20
C TYR A 433 -28.12 -12.54 13.53
N ASN A 434 -28.63 -12.11 12.36
CA ASN A 434 -29.69 -12.83 11.65
C ASN A 434 -29.30 -13.26 10.24
N THR A 435 -28.31 -12.63 9.64
CA THR A 435 -27.86 -12.94 8.29
C THR A 435 -26.35 -13.02 8.22
N ALA A 436 -25.86 -13.89 7.39
CA ALA A 436 -24.45 -13.97 7.03
C ALA A 436 -24.30 -14.27 5.53
N SER A 437 -23.31 -13.68 4.91
CA SER A 437 -22.90 -13.96 3.53
C SER A 437 -21.37 -14.00 3.45
N ALA A 438 -20.82 -14.71 2.48
CA ALA A 438 -19.39 -14.77 2.30
C ALA A 438 -19.00 -14.71 0.82
N ARG A 439 -17.80 -14.14 0.57
CA ARG A 439 -17.11 -14.16 -0.72
C ARG A 439 -15.72 -14.74 -0.52
N ILE A 440 -15.20 -15.44 -1.53
CA ILE A 440 -13.95 -16.17 -1.42
C ILE A 440 -13.10 -16.01 -2.67
N LEU A 441 -11.79 -15.91 -2.44
CA LEU A 441 -10.73 -16.07 -3.42
C LEU A 441 -9.96 -17.35 -3.07
N THR A 442 -9.90 -18.33 -3.96
CA THR A 442 -9.17 -19.59 -3.72
C THR A 442 -8.73 -20.22 -5.03
N ASN A 443 -7.53 -20.74 -5.05
CA ASN A 443 -6.98 -21.57 -6.13
C ASN A 443 -5.70 -22.25 -5.61
N SER A 444 -4.98 -23.00 -6.46
CA SER A 444 -3.66 -23.50 -6.11
C SER A 444 -2.66 -22.37 -5.81
N ILE A 445 -1.65 -22.65 -4.98
CA ILE A 445 -0.68 -21.63 -4.52
C ILE A 445 0.02 -20.86 -5.63
N GLY A 446 0.22 -21.49 -6.81
CA GLY A 446 0.87 -20.92 -7.97
C GLY A 446 -0.08 -20.38 -9.04
N ALA A 447 -1.40 -20.42 -8.84
CA ALA A 447 -2.36 -19.89 -9.80
C ALA A 447 -2.29 -18.35 -9.90
N TYR A 448 -2.45 -17.83 -11.11
CA TYR A 448 -2.39 -16.40 -11.41
C TYR A 448 -3.26 -16.06 -12.63
N ASN A 449 -3.52 -14.79 -12.83
CA ASN A 449 -4.16 -14.26 -14.00
C ASN A 449 -3.12 -13.71 -14.98
N ASP A 450 -3.29 -13.98 -16.27
CA ASP A 450 -2.48 -13.41 -17.36
C ASP A 450 -3.38 -12.79 -18.44
N PHE A 451 -2.77 -12.23 -19.49
CA PHE A 451 -3.51 -11.55 -20.55
C PHE A 451 -4.33 -12.46 -21.47
N ASP A 452 -4.10 -13.76 -21.42
CA ASP A 452 -4.89 -14.77 -22.15
C ASP A 452 -5.91 -15.46 -21.25
N HIS A 453 -5.67 -15.47 -19.94
CA HIS A 453 -6.52 -16.07 -18.90
C HIS A 453 -6.74 -15.07 -17.74
N PRO A 454 -7.49 -13.98 -17.98
CA PRO A 454 -7.59 -12.87 -17.03
C PRO A 454 -8.47 -13.14 -15.80
N GLU A 455 -9.18 -14.28 -15.75
CA GLU A 455 -10.15 -14.65 -14.72
C GLU A 455 -9.95 -16.04 -14.11
N ASP A 456 -8.78 -16.65 -14.27
CA ASP A 456 -8.47 -17.97 -13.68
C ASP A 456 -8.50 -17.91 -12.14
N VAL A 457 -8.18 -16.75 -11.58
CA VAL A 457 -8.26 -16.44 -10.15
C VAL A 457 -9.17 -15.23 -9.96
N LYS A 458 -10.36 -15.45 -9.41
CA LYS A 458 -11.35 -14.40 -9.15
C LYS A 458 -12.18 -14.68 -7.90
N ILE A 459 -12.77 -13.64 -7.35
CA ILE A 459 -13.70 -13.77 -6.23
C ILE A 459 -14.99 -14.45 -6.71
N THR A 460 -15.50 -15.36 -5.88
CA THR A 460 -16.80 -16.00 -6.05
C THR A 460 -17.61 -15.89 -4.75
N ASP A 461 -18.94 -15.99 -4.85
CA ASP A 461 -19.79 -16.15 -3.68
C ASP A 461 -19.53 -17.51 -3.02
N PHE A 462 -19.67 -17.57 -1.70
CA PHE A 462 -19.47 -18.79 -0.92
C PHE A 462 -20.76 -19.13 -0.16
N ASP A 463 -21.53 -20.08 -0.69
CA ASP A 463 -22.86 -20.45 -0.17
C ASP A 463 -22.81 -21.49 0.97
N ALA A 464 -21.66 -22.17 1.18
CA ALA A 464 -21.52 -23.22 2.19
C ALA A 464 -21.24 -22.67 3.60
N LEU A 465 -21.88 -21.56 3.96
CA LEU A 465 -21.83 -20.90 5.26
C LEU A 465 -23.19 -21.00 5.94
N THR A 466 -23.21 -21.42 7.22
CA THR A 466 -24.42 -21.40 8.04
C THR A 466 -24.25 -20.51 9.24
N LEU A 467 -25.33 -19.79 9.62
CA LEU A 467 -25.39 -19.02 10.87
C LEU A 467 -26.50 -19.59 11.74
N GLU A 468 -26.12 -20.20 12.87
CA GLU A 468 -27.02 -20.80 13.82
C GLU A 468 -26.67 -20.33 15.26
N ASN A 469 -27.64 -19.71 15.94
CA ASN A 469 -27.47 -19.24 17.33
C ASN A 469 -26.20 -18.39 17.55
N ASN A 470 -25.93 -17.44 16.63
CA ASN A 470 -24.70 -16.61 16.60
C ASN A 470 -23.40 -17.41 16.39
N ASN A 471 -23.46 -18.61 15.85
CA ASN A 471 -22.30 -19.37 15.43
C ASN A 471 -22.29 -19.52 13.89
N LEU A 472 -21.15 -19.20 13.30
CA LEU A 472 -20.90 -19.45 11.88
C LEU A 472 -20.18 -20.80 11.74
N HIS A 473 -20.70 -21.65 10.87
CA HIS A 473 -20.10 -22.95 10.55
C HIS A 473 -19.81 -23.02 9.05
N PHE A 474 -18.60 -23.32 8.69
CA PHE A 474 -18.15 -23.47 7.30
C PHE A 474 -16.84 -24.23 7.20
N ASN A 475 -16.49 -24.61 5.99
CA ASN A 475 -15.19 -25.23 5.71
C ASN A 475 -14.41 -24.33 4.75
N ILE A 476 -13.32 -23.69 5.22
CA ILE A 476 -12.50 -22.84 4.37
C ILE A 476 -11.54 -23.71 3.54
N PRO A 477 -11.58 -23.63 2.18
CA PRO A 477 -10.67 -24.36 1.31
C PRO A 477 -9.20 -24.02 1.58
N ALA A 478 -8.28 -24.89 1.08
CA ALA A 478 -6.85 -24.60 1.08
C ALA A 478 -6.54 -23.34 0.24
N CYS A 479 -5.46 -22.65 0.58
CA CYS A 479 -4.98 -21.45 -0.12
C CYS A 479 -6.13 -20.48 -0.46
N ALA A 480 -6.79 -19.96 0.56
CA ALA A 480 -8.01 -19.17 0.39
C ALA A 480 -7.98 -17.89 1.20
N VAL A 481 -8.57 -16.84 0.67
CA VAL A 481 -8.90 -15.60 1.37
C VAL A 481 -10.41 -15.41 1.30
N MET A 482 -11.05 -15.26 2.46
CA MET A 482 -12.50 -15.17 2.59
C MET A 482 -12.90 -13.89 3.31
N GLU A 483 -13.92 -13.22 2.82
CA GLU A 483 -14.66 -12.19 3.54
C GLU A 483 -16.02 -12.74 3.96
N ILE A 484 -16.39 -12.51 5.22
CA ILE A 484 -17.72 -12.83 5.75
C ILE A 484 -18.35 -11.53 6.26
N THR A 485 -19.57 -11.25 5.84
CA THR A 485 -20.38 -10.13 6.32
C THR A 485 -21.53 -10.66 7.18
N VAL A 486 -21.71 -10.09 8.37
CA VAL A 486 -22.71 -10.51 9.34
C VAL A 486 -23.53 -9.31 9.81
N SER A 487 -24.88 -9.44 9.77
CA SER A 487 -25.82 -8.38 10.16
C SER A 487 -27.04 -8.87 10.94
#